data_628c671ac8347632ee5b509625166c3d
#
_entry.id   628c671ac8347632ee5b509625166c3d
#
_cell.length_a   1.000
_cell.length_b   1.000
_cell.length_c   1.000
_cell.angle_alpha   90.00
_cell.angle_beta   90.00
_cell.angle_gamma   90.00
#
_symmetry.space_group_name_H-M   'P 1'
#
loop_
_entity.id
_entity.type
_entity.pdbx_description
1 polymer ?
#
loop_
_entity_poly.entity_id
_entity_poly.type
_entity_poly.pdbx_seq_one_letter_code
_entity_poly.pdbx_strand_id
1 'polypeptide(L)'
;MPDAEGILEARGTEDMPPEKKKAPGDWIKGTDNLDWGMKNRLSRLIGTDGHCQFLPIDHGYFQGPTRCLERPAETIEKLAPYADGLFVTRGVLRAAIDFRIDTPIILRVSGGTSVVGEDLANEIVTTSIEDMLRLNVSAVGVSIFVGSDYEQETLENLALLVNECENYGIPVMAVTAVGKEMEKRTARYLALSCRIAAELGAKIVKTYYCDDGFEKVTTGCPVPVVIA
;
A
#
# COMPACT_ATOMS: atom_id res chain seq x y z
N MET A 1 12.12 -8.10 15.07
CA MET A 1 12.37 -8.03 13.62
C MET A 1 13.87 -8.18 13.42
N PRO A 2 14.34 -8.99 12.46
CA PRO A 2 15.75 -9.00 12.12
C PRO A 2 16.14 -7.59 11.65
N ASP A 3 17.34 -7.14 11.99
CA ASP A 3 17.90 -5.89 11.54
C ASP A 3 18.19 -5.91 10.02
N ALA A 4 18.40 -4.73 9.44
CA ALA A 4 18.67 -4.63 8.00
C ALA A 4 19.94 -5.38 7.57
N GLU A 5 20.91 -5.59 8.48
CA GLU A 5 22.11 -6.38 8.23
C GLU A 5 21.80 -7.88 8.17
N GLY A 6 20.93 -8.38 9.04
CA GLY A 6 20.50 -9.79 9.00
C GLY A 6 19.70 -10.16 7.75
N ILE A 7 19.01 -9.20 7.13
CA ILE A 7 18.31 -9.41 5.85
C ILE A 7 19.31 -9.45 4.68
N LEU A 8 20.38 -8.66 4.74
CA LEU A 8 21.43 -8.63 3.71
C LEU A 8 22.37 -9.84 3.77
N GLU A 9 22.66 -10.36 4.97
CA GLU A 9 23.48 -11.57 5.14
C GLU A 9 22.74 -12.85 4.72
N ALA A 10 21.40 -12.87 4.79
CA ALA A 10 20.60 -14.03 4.40
C ALA A 10 20.46 -14.21 2.88
N ARG A 11 20.85 -13.21 2.06
CA ARG A 11 20.89 -13.31 0.60
C ARG A 11 22.35 -13.12 0.15
N GLY A 12 22.97 -14.20 -0.26
CA GLY A 12 24.31 -14.15 -0.87
C GLY A 12 24.35 -13.16 -2.02
N THR A 13 25.46 -12.47 -2.18
CA THR A 13 25.70 -11.39 -3.17
C THR A 13 25.60 -11.83 -4.64
N GLU A 14 25.18 -13.07 -4.92
CA GLU A 14 25.06 -13.65 -6.26
C GLU A 14 23.64 -13.68 -6.84
N ASP A 15 22.60 -13.36 -6.04
CA ASP A 15 21.22 -13.32 -6.51
C ASP A 15 20.76 -11.88 -6.82
N MET A 16 21.25 -11.33 -7.93
CA MET A 16 20.54 -10.28 -8.64
C MET A 16 19.17 -10.86 -9.07
N PRO A 17 18.05 -10.18 -8.79
CA PRO A 17 16.75 -10.70 -9.22
C PRO A 17 16.76 -10.92 -10.75
N PRO A 18 16.24 -12.05 -11.25
CA PRO A 18 16.22 -12.33 -12.68
C PRO A 18 15.47 -11.23 -13.42
N GLU A 19 15.98 -10.84 -14.58
CA GLU A 19 15.28 -9.91 -15.48
C GLU A 19 13.82 -10.36 -15.67
N LYS A 20 12.87 -9.52 -15.23
CA LYS A 20 11.44 -9.83 -15.32
C LYS A 20 11.03 -9.90 -16.80
N LYS A 21 10.91 -11.10 -17.36
CA LYS A 21 10.38 -11.30 -18.71
C LYS A 21 8.90 -10.94 -18.73
N LYS A 22 8.54 -9.97 -19.56
CA LYS A 22 7.13 -9.59 -19.81
C LYS A 22 6.38 -10.74 -20.45
N ALA A 23 5.43 -11.34 -19.74
CA ALA A 23 4.40 -12.19 -20.36
C ALA A 23 3.23 -11.32 -20.83
N PRO A 24 2.66 -11.54 -22.02
CA PRO A 24 1.43 -10.88 -22.40
C PRO A 24 0.25 -11.55 -21.68
N GLY A 25 -0.65 -10.76 -21.07
CA GLY A 25 -1.91 -11.27 -20.59
C GLY A 25 -2.29 -10.84 -19.17
N ASP A 26 -3.43 -11.28 -18.74
CA ASP A 26 -4.21 -10.91 -17.54
C ASP A 26 -3.65 -11.47 -16.23
N TRP A 27 -2.42 -11.06 -15.89
CA TRP A 27 -1.70 -11.52 -14.71
C TRP A 27 -2.01 -10.72 -13.42
N ILE A 28 -2.72 -9.60 -13.55
CA ILE A 28 -3.21 -8.84 -12.40
C ILE A 28 -4.72 -9.04 -12.28
N LYS A 29 -5.16 -9.60 -11.17
CA LYS A 29 -6.57 -9.85 -10.86
C LYS A 29 -7.41 -8.57 -10.93
N GLY A 30 -8.57 -8.60 -11.62
CA GLY A 30 -9.51 -7.49 -11.67
C GLY A 30 -9.13 -6.35 -12.63
N THR A 31 -8.23 -6.60 -13.61
CA THR A 31 -7.78 -5.54 -14.53
C THR A 31 -8.43 -5.56 -15.91
N ASP A 32 -9.27 -6.52 -16.22
CA ASP A 32 -9.80 -6.75 -17.58
C ASP A 32 -10.44 -5.51 -18.21
N ASN A 33 -11.23 -4.76 -17.42
CA ASN A 33 -12.00 -3.60 -17.86
C ASN A 33 -11.34 -2.26 -17.54
N LEU A 34 -10.10 -2.24 -17.10
CA LEU A 34 -9.40 -1.00 -16.76
C LEU A 34 -8.81 -0.33 -18.01
N ASP A 35 -8.74 1.01 -17.97
CA ASP A 35 -8.05 1.78 -19.01
C ASP A 35 -6.53 1.52 -19.03
N TRP A 36 -5.88 1.96 -20.09
CA TRP A 36 -4.45 1.74 -20.29
C TRP A 36 -3.59 2.39 -19.19
N GLY A 37 -3.93 3.61 -18.75
CA GLY A 37 -3.17 4.33 -17.73
C GLY A 37 -3.17 3.63 -16.38
N MET A 38 -4.35 3.13 -15.99
CA MET A 38 -4.53 2.34 -14.78
C MET A 38 -3.72 1.02 -14.84
N LYS A 39 -3.85 0.28 -15.96
CA LYS A 39 -3.09 -0.96 -16.19
C LYS A 39 -1.58 -0.72 -16.17
N ASN A 40 -1.11 0.36 -16.81
CA ASN A 40 0.31 0.71 -16.84
C ASN A 40 0.87 0.98 -15.45
N ARG A 41 0.14 1.73 -14.61
CA ARG A 41 0.57 1.99 -13.23
C ARG A 41 0.58 0.72 -12.39
N LEU A 42 -0.46 -0.11 -12.49
CA LEU A 42 -0.52 -1.39 -11.77
C LEU A 42 0.62 -2.34 -12.19
N SER A 43 0.94 -2.39 -13.50
CA SER A 43 2.01 -3.25 -14.02
C SER A 43 3.43 -2.82 -13.59
N ARG A 44 3.59 -1.61 -13.12
CA ARG A 44 4.85 -1.16 -12.52
C ARG A 44 5.00 -1.59 -11.06
N LEU A 45 3.88 -1.83 -10.38
CA LEU A 45 3.84 -2.21 -8.97
C LEU A 45 3.84 -3.73 -8.76
N ILE A 46 3.18 -4.46 -9.66
CA ILE A 46 3.02 -5.91 -9.55
C ILE A 46 3.79 -6.56 -10.69
N GLY A 47 4.71 -7.46 -10.35
CA GLY A 47 5.55 -8.16 -11.30
C GLY A 47 4.75 -9.07 -12.23
N THR A 48 5.35 -9.45 -13.38
CA THR A 48 4.72 -10.34 -14.36
C THR A 48 4.46 -11.76 -13.85
N ASP A 49 5.03 -12.10 -12.70
CA ASP A 49 4.78 -13.32 -11.93
C ASP A 49 3.57 -13.20 -10.99
N GLY A 50 2.90 -12.03 -10.97
CA GLY A 50 1.77 -11.74 -10.11
C GLY A 50 2.14 -11.37 -8.67
N HIS A 51 3.43 -11.20 -8.36
CA HIS A 51 3.91 -10.88 -7.02
C HIS A 51 4.43 -9.44 -6.93
N CYS A 52 4.45 -8.92 -5.71
CA CYS A 52 5.06 -7.64 -5.41
C CYS A 52 5.59 -7.61 -3.96
N GLN A 53 6.62 -6.82 -3.76
CA GLN A 53 7.17 -6.52 -2.44
C GLN A 53 7.23 -5.01 -2.27
N PHE A 54 6.37 -4.47 -1.40
CA PHE A 54 6.37 -3.04 -1.09
C PHE A 54 7.18 -2.75 0.17
N LEU A 55 7.97 -1.68 0.13
CA LEU A 55 8.68 -1.17 1.29
C LEU A 55 7.85 -0.05 1.95
N PRO A 56 7.20 -0.31 3.11
CA PRO A 56 6.41 0.69 3.81
C PRO A 56 7.32 1.57 4.67
N ILE A 57 7.37 2.87 4.37
CA ILE A 57 8.10 3.91 5.11
C ILE A 57 7.15 5.03 5.57
N ASP A 58 5.86 4.76 5.55
CA ASP A 58 4.83 5.75 5.87
C ASP A 58 4.53 5.91 7.36
N HIS A 59 4.97 5.00 8.21
CA HIS A 59 4.59 4.93 9.64
C HIS A 59 4.84 6.21 10.45
N GLY A 60 5.81 7.03 10.03
CA GLY A 60 6.14 8.27 10.71
C GLY A 60 4.99 9.28 10.78
N TYR A 61 3.96 9.14 9.93
CA TYR A 61 2.82 10.06 9.91
C TYR A 61 1.96 9.98 11.18
N PHE A 62 1.99 8.85 11.89
CA PHE A 62 1.22 8.66 13.12
C PHE A 62 2.05 8.20 14.32
N GLN A 63 3.22 7.56 14.10
CA GLN A 63 4.10 7.07 15.16
C GLN A 63 5.27 8.00 15.48
N GLY A 64 5.58 8.97 14.59
CA GLY A 64 6.81 9.74 14.67
C GLY A 64 8.05 8.93 14.28
N PRO A 65 9.27 9.34 14.70
CA PRO A 65 10.49 8.63 14.39
C PRO A 65 10.54 7.29 15.15
N THR A 66 10.42 6.19 14.43
CA THR A 66 10.54 4.83 14.96
C THR A 66 11.86 4.21 14.53
N ARG A 67 12.24 3.07 15.16
CA ARG A 67 13.47 2.35 14.83
C ARG A 67 13.59 2.11 13.31
N CYS A 68 14.75 2.41 12.75
CA CYS A 68 15.08 2.35 11.32
C CYS A 68 14.34 3.39 10.45
N LEU A 69 13.48 4.24 11.02
CA LEU A 69 12.78 5.33 10.34
C LEU A 69 13.07 6.71 10.94
N GLU A 70 14.06 6.81 11.86
CA GLU A 70 14.56 8.09 12.35
C GLU A 70 15.20 8.90 11.22
N ARG A 71 15.82 8.19 10.26
CA ARG A 71 16.43 8.72 9.05
C ARG A 71 15.96 7.91 7.84
N PRO A 72 14.76 8.17 7.31
CA PRO A 72 14.17 7.36 6.26
C PRO A 72 15.03 7.27 4.99
N ALA A 73 15.83 8.29 4.67
CA ALA A 73 16.74 8.26 3.52
C ALA A 73 17.73 7.09 3.58
N GLU A 74 18.34 6.84 4.74
CA GLU A 74 19.31 5.76 4.92
C GLU A 74 18.69 4.37 4.75
N THR A 75 17.44 4.20 5.21
CA THR A 75 16.69 2.96 5.05
C THR A 75 16.26 2.76 3.60
N ILE A 76 15.79 3.82 2.95
CA ILE A 76 15.36 3.78 1.55
C ILE A 76 16.55 3.44 0.64
N GLU A 77 17.69 4.10 0.81
CA GLU A 77 18.89 3.85 0.00
C GLU A 77 19.31 2.37 0.02
N LYS A 78 19.23 1.73 1.18
CA LYS A 78 19.59 0.32 1.36
C LYS A 78 18.56 -0.65 0.82
N LEU A 79 17.27 -0.38 0.98
CA LEU A 79 16.20 -1.35 0.76
C LEU A 79 15.41 -1.13 -0.53
N ALA A 80 15.39 0.07 -1.10
CA ALA A 80 14.66 0.35 -2.33
C ALA A 80 15.04 -0.56 -3.52
N PRO A 81 16.31 -0.97 -3.70
CA PRO A 81 16.68 -1.89 -4.79
C PRO A 81 15.99 -3.26 -4.73
N TYR A 82 15.46 -3.63 -3.57
CA TYR A 82 14.77 -4.91 -3.34
C TYR A 82 13.24 -4.77 -3.35
N ALA A 83 12.72 -3.56 -3.55
CA ALA A 83 11.29 -3.29 -3.52
C ALA A 83 10.72 -3.04 -4.92
N ASP A 84 9.51 -3.55 -5.16
CA ASP A 84 8.73 -3.25 -6.36
C ASP A 84 7.97 -1.93 -6.24
N GLY A 85 7.85 -1.37 -5.04
CA GLY A 85 7.24 -0.08 -4.77
C GLY A 85 7.56 0.45 -3.37
N LEU A 86 7.66 1.77 -3.25
CA LEU A 86 7.85 2.44 -1.96
C LEU A 86 6.51 3.01 -1.49
N PHE A 87 6.06 2.60 -0.31
CA PHE A 87 4.87 3.17 0.32
C PHE A 87 5.28 4.24 1.32
N VAL A 88 5.10 5.50 0.96
CA VAL A 88 5.68 6.66 1.64
C VAL A 88 4.69 7.80 1.79
N THR A 89 4.95 8.68 2.77
CA THR A 89 4.23 9.95 2.91
C THR A 89 4.81 11.02 1.96
N ARG A 90 4.03 12.06 1.71
CA ARG A 90 4.45 13.24 0.93
C ARG A 90 5.72 13.91 1.50
N GLY A 91 5.84 13.96 2.83
CA GLY A 91 7.01 14.54 3.50
C GLY A 91 8.26 13.72 3.27
N VAL A 92 8.19 12.40 3.44
CA VAL A 92 9.31 11.48 3.19
C VAL A 92 9.72 11.49 1.72
N LEU A 93 8.75 11.44 0.80
CA LEU A 93 9.02 11.50 -0.64
C LEU A 93 9.86 12.72 -1.02
N ARG A 94 9.47 13.92 -0.52
CA ARG A 94 10.15 15.18 -0.85
C ARG A 94 11.51 15.35 -0.18
N ALA A 95 11.68 14.81 1.03
CA ALA A 95 12.87 15.07 1.85
C ALA A 95 13.92 13.96 1.81
N ALA A 96 13.53 12.72 1.49
CA ALA A 96 14.36 11.54 1.72
C ALA A 96 14.55 10.66 0.47
N ILE A 97 13.85 10.92 -0.63
CA ILE A 97 13.95 10.09 -1.84
C ILE A 97 14.63 10.88 -2.96
N ASP A 98 15.67 10.27 -3.56
CA ASP A 98 16.33 10.82 -4.74
C ASP A 98 15.33 10.83 -5.92
N PHE A 99 15.22 11.97 -6.60
CA PHE A 99 14.28 12.15 -7.72
C PHE A 99 14.61 11.27 -8.95
N ARG A 100 15.79 10.64 -8.99
CA ARG A 100 16.22 9.71 -10.05
C ARG A 100 15.80 8.27 -9.80
N ILE A 101 15.10 7.99 -8.68
CA ILE A 101 14.67 6.64 -8.35
C ILE A 101 13.70 6.09 -9.39
N ASP A 102 13.92 4.86 -9.85
CA ASP A 102 13.00 4.17 -10.77
C ASP A 102 11.91 3.37 -10.05
N THR A 103 12.09 3.13 -8.74
CA THR A 103 11.11 2.38 -7.94
C THR A 103 9.79 3.14 -7.86
N PRO A 104 8.66 2.52 -8.24
CA PRO A 104 7.35 3.17 -8.21
C PRO A 104 6.94 3.66 -6.83
N ILE A 105 6.26 4.80 -6.78
CA ILE A 105 5.80 5.40 -5.53
C ILE A 105 4.32 5.11 -5.31
N ILE A 106 4.01 4.55 -4.13
CA ILE A 106 2.67 4.49 -3.57
C ILE A 106 2.60 5.59 -2.50
N LEU A 107 1.78 6.59 -2.72
CA LEU A 107 1.71 7.74 -1.81
C LEU A 107 0.66 7.50 -0.73
N ARG A 108 1.05 7.58 0.55
CA ARG A 108 0.11 7.65 1.67
C ARG A 108 -0.64 8.97 1.62
N VAL A 109 -1.97 8.92 1.46
CA VAL A 109 -2.81 10.11 1.30
C VAL A 109 -3.80 10.31 2.42
N SER A 110 -3.92 9.38 3.37
CA SER A 110 -4.73 9.54 4.57
C SER A 110 -3.88 9.66 5.84
N GLY A 111 -4.46 10.26 6.87
CA GLY A 111 -3.84 10.49 8.17
C GLY A 111 -4.63 11.53 8.96
N GLY A 112 -3.98 12.16 9.91
CA GLY A 112 -4.59 13.23 10.74
C GLY A 112 -4.66 12.88 12.23
N THR A 113 -4.30 11.64 12.59
CA THR A 113 -4.26 11.16 13.97
C THR A 113 -2.85 10.67 14.34
N SER A 114 -2.60 10.43 15.61
CA SER A 114 -1.32 9.93 16.09
C SER A 114 -1.49 8.94 17.24
N VAL A 115 -0.43 8.21 17.57
CA VAL A 115 -0.41 7.22 18.68
C VAL A 115 -0.66 7.84 20.05
N VAL A 116 -0.56 9.16 20.20
CA VAL A 116 -0.88 9.90 21.43
C VAL A 116 -2.29 10.49 21.39
N GLY A 117 -2.99 10.40 20.26
CA GLY A 117 -4.39 10.77 20.13
C GLY A 117 -5.34 9.73 20.74
N GLU A 118 -6.61 10.10 20.87
CA GLU A 118 -7.63 9.23 21.45
C GLU A 118 -7.94 8.05 20.55
N ASP A 119 -8.08 8.27 19.22
CA ASP A 119 -8.43 7.24 18.25
C ASP A 119 -7.62 7.35 16.95
N LEU A 120 -6.91 6.26 16.63
CA LEU A 120 -6.15 6.15 15.38
C LEU A 120 -7.03 5.94 14.15
N ALA A 121 -8.28 5.53 14.33
CA ALA A 121 -9.20 5.27 13.23
C ALA A 121 -9.79 6.55 12.61
N ASN A 122 -9.68 7.71 13.29
CA ASN A 122 -10.18 8.98 12.79
C ASN A 122 -9.21 9.61 11.77
N GLU A 123 -9.13 9.03 10.58
CA GLU A 123 -8.29 9.54 9.49
C GLU A 123 -9.10 10.29 8.44
N ILE A 124 -8.47 11.32 7.86
CA ILE A 124 -8.98 12.09 6.72
C ILE A 124 -8.02 11.97 5.53
N VAL A 125 -8.49 12.30 4.32
CA VAL A 125 -7.62 12.48 3.15
C VAL A 125 -6.85 13.80 3.30
N THR A 126 -5.52 13.72 3.30
CA THR A 126 -4.61 14.84 3.58
C THR A 126 -3.90 15.38 2.34
N THR A 127 -4.10 14.76 1.16
CA THR A 127 -3.37 15.09 -0.07
C THR A 127 -4.35 15.24 -1.22
N SER A 128 -4.26 16.34 -1.96
CA SER A 128 -5.12 16.60 -3.12
C SER A 128 -4.65 15.82 -4.36
N ILE A 129 -5.55 15.68 -5.34
CA ILE A 129 -5.24 14.99 -6.61
C ILE A 129 -4.15 15.72 -7.40
N GLU A 130 -4.10 17.05 -7.35
CA GLU A 130 -3.07 17.85 -8.01
C GLU A 130 -1.69 17.57 -7.44
N ASP A 131 -1.58 17.34 -6.11
CA ASP A 131 -0.32 16.95 -5.49
C ASP A 131 0.09 15.53 -5.91
N MET A 132 -0.86 14.59 -5.98
CA MET A 132 -0.60 13.23 -6.45
C MET A 132 -0.07 13.22 -7.88
N LEU A 133 -0.67 14.02 -8.76
CA LEU A 133 -0.24 14.17 -10.15
C LEU A 133 1.16 14.82 -10.25
N ARG A 134 1.39 15.93 -9.53
CA ARG A 134 2.70 16.60 -9.53
C ARG A 134 3.83 15.74 -8.98
N LEU A 135 3.52 14.86 -8.04
CA LEU A 135 4.48 13.92 -7.46
C LEU A 135 4.68 12.67 -8.33
N ASN A 136 3.97 12.57 -9.45
CA ASN A 136 4.06 11.47 -10.41
C ASN A 136 3.94 10.09 -9.75
N VAL A 137 2.97 9.94 -8.84
CA VAL A 137 2.78 8.69 -8.09
C VAL A 137 2.25 7.56 -8.97
N SER A 138 2.65 6.32 -8.68
CA SER A 138 2.16 5.13 -9.37
C SER A 138 0.88 4.59 -8.75
N ALA A 139 0.63 4.86 -7.48
CA ALA A 139 -0.60 4.55 -6.76
C ALA A 139 -0.73 5.45 -5.53
N VAL A 140 -1.89 5.44 -4.91
CA VAL A 140 -2.13 6.08 -3.61
C VAL A 140 -2.65 5.06 -2.59
N GLY A 141 -2.35 5.29 -1.31
CA GLY A 141 -2.77 4.42 -0.21
C GLY A 141 -3.60 5.18 0.82
N VAL A 142 -4.76 4.63 1.19
CA VAL A 142 -5.71 5.18 2.17
C VAL A 142 -6.10 4.10 3.17
N SER A 143 -6.15 4.43 4.47
CA SER A 143 -6.66 3.50 5.47
C SER A 143 -8.18 3.50 5.52
N ILE A 144 -8.73 2.30 5.79
CA ILE A 144 -10.12 2.10 6.19
C ILE A 144 -10.15 1.32 7.50
N PHE A 145 -11.11 1.63 8.37
CA PHE A 145 -11.23 1.04 9.70
C PHE A 145 -12.63 0.43 9.88
N VAL A 146 -12.86 -0.71 9.21
CA VAL A 146 -14.13 -1.42 9.27
C VAL A 146 -14.43 -1.88 10.71
N GLY A 147 -15.63 -1.58 11.20
CA GLY A 147 -16.07 -1.89 12.56
C GLY A 147 -15.53 -0.94 13.64
N SER A 148 -14.93 0.21 13.28
CA SER A 148 -14.63 1.30 14.20
C SER A 148 -15.76 2.32 14.25
N ASP A 149 -15.70 3.26 15.20
CA ASP A 149 -16.63 4.39 15.28
C ASP A 149 -16.53 5.31 14.04
N TYR A 150 -15.44 5.26 13.30
CA TYR A 150 -15.15 6.05 12.09
C TYR A 150 -15.23 5.21 10.79
N GLU A 151 -15.94 4.07 10.84
CA GLU A 151 -16.08 3.21 9.67
C GLU A 151 -16.66 3.98 8.48
N GLN A 152 -17.77 4.67 8.69
CA GLN A 152 -18.48 5.39 7.62
C GLN A 152 -17.57 6.45 6.98
N GLU A 153 -16.90 7.27 7.80
CA GLU A 153 -16.03 8.35 7.34
C GLU A 153 -14.83 7.82 6.55
N THR A 154 -14.23 6.73 6.99
CA THR A 154 -13.07 6.15 6.29
C THR A 154 -13.46 5.43 5.01
N LEU A 155 -14.64 4.83 4.94
CA LEU A 155 -15.20 4.27 3.70
C LEU A 155 -15.62 5.37 2.72
N GLU A 156 -16.18 6.48 3.19
CA GLU A 156 -16.46 7.66 2.37
C GLU A 156 -15.17 8.26 1.78
N ASN A 157 -14.12 8.41 2.60
CA ASN A 157 -12.80 8.83 2.14
C ASN A 157 -12.28 7.95 1.00
N LEU A 158 -12.40 6.62 1.14
CA LEU A 158 -12.02 5.67 0.10
C LEU A 158 -12.84 5.89 -1.18
N ALA A 159 -14.17 5.98 -1.07
CA ALA A 159 -15.05 6.11 -2.23
C ALA A 159 -14.82 7.42 -3.00
N LEU A 160 -14.69 8.54 -2.29
CA LEU A 160 -14.38 9.85 -2.89
C LEU A 160 -13.02 9.84 -3.58
N LEU A 161 -12.00 9.28 -2.93
CA LEU A 161 -10.67 9.16 -3.48
C LEU A 161 -10.63 8.28 -4.74
N VAL A 162 -11.35 7.16 -4.74
CA VAL A 162 -11.47 6.28 -5.92
C VAL A 162 -12.10 7.03 -7.08
N ASN A 163 -13.23 7.71 -6.87
CA ASN A 163 -13.91 8.47 -7.91
C ASN A 163 -12.99 9.53 -8.54
N GLU A 164 -12.19 10.20 -7.73
CA GLU A 164 -11.28 11.23 -8.19
C GLU A 164 -10.06 10.64 -8.92
N CYS A 165 -9.44 9.61 -8.36
CA CYS A 165 -8.27 8.94 -8.91
C CYS A 165 -8.55 8.19 -10.21
N GLU A 166 -9.75 7.63 -10.40
CA GLU A 166 -10.16 6.96 -11.64
C GLU A 166 -10.12 7.89 -12.86
N ASN A 167 -10.46 9.17 -12.71
CA ASN A 167 -10.38 10.15 -13.77
C ASN A 167 -8.96 10.34 -14.35
N TYR A 168 -7.95 9.97 -13.58
CA TYR A 168 -6.54 10.12 -13.95
C TYR A 168 -5.81 8.78 -14.08
N GLY A 169 -6.54 7.66 -13.98
CA GLY A 169 -5.97 6.32 -14.04
C GLY A 169 -5.00 6.01 -12.90
N ILE A 170 -5.18 6.59 -11.71
CA ILE A 170 -4.36 6.34 -10.53
C ILE A 170 -5.01 5.23 -9.69
N PRO A 171 -4.35 4.06 -9.51
CA PRO A 171 -4.88 3.00 -8.66
C PRO A 171 -4.88 3.41 -7.18
N VAL A 172 -5.98 3.12 -6.50
CA VAL A 172 -6.11 3.29 -5.05
C VAL A 172 -5.86 1.96 -4.36
N MET A 173 -4.92 1.93 -3.42
CA MET A 173 -4.68 0.83 -2.50
C MET A 173 -5.38 1.12 -1.17
N ALA A 174 -6.40 0.33 -0.84
CA ALA A 174 -7.02 0.39 0.47
C ALA A 174 -6.18 -0.40 1.48
N VAL A 175 -5.88 0.21 2.62
CA VAL A 175 -5.20 -0.44 3.75
C VAL A 175 -6.26 -0.74 4.81
N THR A 176 -6.60 -2.02 4.99
CA THR A 176 -7.54 -2.42 6.03
C THR A 176 -6.83 -2.42 7.38
N ALA A 177 -7.10 -1.41 8.18
CA ALA A 177 -6.49 -1.24 9.48
C ALA A 177 -7.46 -1.64 10.61
N VAL A 178 -6.95 -2.27 11.65
CA VAL A 178 -7.74 -2.70 12.83
C VAL A 178 -7.49 -1.79 14.05
N GLY A 179 -6.70 -0.72 13.88
CA GLY A 179 -6.31 0.15 14.97
C GLY A 179 -5.62 -0.64 16.09
N LYS A 180 -6.13 -0.51 17.32
CA LYS A 180 -5.62 -1.23 18.51
C LYS A 180 -6.25 -2.61 18.69
N GLU A 181 -7.27 -2.95 17.92
CA GLU A 181 -8.07 -4.18 18.08
C GLU A 181 -7.46 -5.34 17.30
N MET A 182 -6.36 -5.87 17.78
CA MET A 182 -5.60 -6.95 17.13
C MET A 182 -6.38 -8.28 17.04
N GLU A 183 -7.35 -8.50 17.92
CA GLU A 183 -8.24 -9.66 17.93
C GLU A 183 -9.16 -9.74 16.70
N LYS A 184 -9.37 -8.63 16.00
CA LYS A 184 -10.12 -8.58 14.72
C LYS A 184 -9.37 -9.21 13.55
N ARG A 185 -8.16 -9.71 13.72
CA ARG A 185 -7.37 -10.37 12.65
C ARG A 185 -7.84 -11.81 12.37
N THR A 186 -9.13 -12.02 12.19
CA THR A 186 -9.71 -13.30 11.76
C THR A 186 -9.97 -13.29 10.26
N ALA A 187 -9.93 -14.47 9.61
CA ALA A 187 -10.23 -14.59 8.18
C ALA A 187 -11.59 -13.97 7.81
N ARG A 188 -12.60 -14.13 8.67
CA ARG A 188 -13.93 -13.54 8.45
C ARG A 188 -13.90 -12.02 8.40
N TYR A 189 -13.21 -11.39 9.36
CA TYR A 189 -13.10 -9.93 9.41
C TYR A 189 -12.25 -9.41 8.25
N LEU A 190 -11.10 -10.04 7.99
CA LEU A 190 -10.22 -9.63 6.90
C LEU A 190 -10.90 -9.78 5.53
N ALA A 191 -11.63 -10.89 5.31
CA ALA A 191 -12.41 -11.08 4.08
C ALA A 191 -13.50 -10.02 3.91
N LEU A 192 -14.22 -9.66 4.99
CA LEU A 192 -15.22 -8.58 4.98
C LEU A 192 -14.58 -7.25 4.57
N SER A 193 -13.51 -6.85 5.25
CA SER A 193 -12.84 -5.57 5.02
C SER A 193 -12.23 -5.48 3.61
N CYS A 194 -11.57 -6.57 3.14
CA CYS A 194 -11.02 -6.63 1.79
C CYS A 194 -12.11 -6.57 0.73
N ARG A 195 -13.24 -7.24 0.94
CA ARG A 195 -14.36 -7.23 0.02
C ARG A 195 -15.02 -5.85 -0.07
N ILE A 196 -15.27 -5.19 1.06
CA ILE A 196 -15.81 -3.82 1.10
C ILE A 196 -14.88 -2.87 0.33
N ALA A 197 -13.58 -2.92 0.59
CA ALA A 197 -12.61 -2.09 -0.10
C ALA A 197 -12.65 -2.26 -1.64
N ALA A 198 -12.68 -3.50 -2.09
CA ALA A 198 -12.74 -3.81 -3.52
C ALA A 198 -14.06 -3.41 -4.18
N GLU A 199 -15.19 -3.58 -3.49
CA GLU A 199 -16.53 -3.16 -3.99
C GLU A 199 -16.65 -1.62 -4.07
N LEU A 200 -15.92 -0.89 -3.22
CA LEU A 200 -15.81 0.58 -3.31
C LEU A 200 -14.81 1.04 -4.38
N GLY A 201 -14.17 0.11 -5.10
CA GLY A 201 -13.36 0.42 -6.28
C GLY A 201 -11.85 0.45 -6.04
N ALA A 202 -11.34 0.09 -4.86
CA ALA A 202 -9.92 -0.10 -4.66
C ALA A 202 -9.35 -1.10 -5.67
N LYS A 203 -8.14 -0.84 -6.19
CA LYS A 203 -7.48 -1.70 -7.18
C LYS A 203 -6.45 -2.65 -6.55
N ILE A 204 -6.06 -2.38 -5.32
CA ILE A 204 -5.22 -3.23 -4.47
C ILE A 204 -5.76 -3.14 -3.05
N VAL A 205 -5.72 -4.21 -2.29
CA VAL A 205 -6.03 -4.19 -0.86
C VAL A 205 -4.83 -4.70 -0.07
N LYS A 206 -4.34 -3.87 0.86
CA LYS A 206 -3.32 -4.27 1.83
C LYS A 206 -4.01 -4.65 3.13
N THR A 207 -3.74 -5.87 3.62
CA THR A 207 -4.35 -6.39 4.84
C THR A 207 -3.36 -7.20 5.68
N TYR A 208 -3.77 -7.64 6.85
CA TYR A 208 -2.97 -8.53 7.69
C TYR A 208 -3.12 -9.98 7.24
N TYR A 209 -2.16 -10.80 7.66
CA TYR A 209 -2.25 -12.26 7.57
C TYR A 209 -3.00 -12.84 8.78
N CYS A 210 -3.67 -13.97 8.59
CA CYS A 210 -4.16 -14.85 9.66
C CYS A 210 -3.85 -16.30 9.31
N ASP A 211 -3.49 -17.09 10.33
CA ASP A 211 -3.06 -18.48 10.12
C ASP A 211 -4.19 -19.38 9.59
N ASP A 212 -5.43 -19.16 10.06
CA ASP A 212 -6.57 -19.98 9.70
C ASP A 212 -7.45 -19.30 8.65
N GLY A 213 -7.61 -19.93 7.49
CA GLY A 213 -8.62 -19.55 6.49
C GLY A 213 -8.26 -18.33 5.63
N PHE A 214 -6.99 -17.94 5.53
CA PHE A 214 -6.57 -16.79 4.70
C PHE A 214 -6.90 -16.98 3.21
N GLU A 215 -6.99 -18.21 2.73
CA GLU A 215 -7.45 -18.52 1.37
C GLU A 215 -8.85 -17.97 1.07
N LYS A 216 -9.72 -17.83 2.09
CA LYS A 216 -11.06 -17.22 1.96
C LYS A 216 -10.97 -15.71 1.74
N VAL A 217 -9.97 -15.07 2.35
CA VAL A 217 -9.70 -13.63 2.16
C VAL A 217 -9.31 -13.38 0.71
N THR A 218 -8.32 -14.12 0.21
CA THR A 218 -7.81 -13.94 -1.16
C THR A 218 -8.82 -14.36 -2.22
N THR A 219 -9.57 -15.44 -2.00
CA THR A 219 -10.61 -15.90 -2.95
C THR A 219 -11.78 -14.94 -2.99
N GLY A 220 -12.19 -14.39 -1.84
CA GLY A 220 -13.33 -13.48 -1.71
C GLY A 220 -13.06 -12.05 -2.19
N CYS A 221 -11.81 -11.66 -2.36
CA CYS A 221 -11.42 -10.33 -2.82
C CYS A 221 -11.19 -10.33 -4.34
N PRO A 222 -11.90 -9.52 -5.13
CA PRO A 222 -11.78 -9.52 -6.61
C PRO A 222 -10.54 -8.79 -7.15
N VAL A 223 -9.73 -8.18 -6.29
CA VAL A 223 -8.48 -7.46 -6.65
C VAL A 223 -7.27 -8.06 -5.92
N PRO A 224 -6.03 -7.72 -6.30
CA PRO A 224 -4.83 -8.19 -5.60
C PRO A 224 -4.84 -7.86 -4.13
N VAL A 225 -4.40 -8.82 -3.30
CA VAL A 225 -4.26 -8.68 -1.86
C VAL A 225 -2.77 -8.67 -1.51
N VAL A 226 -2.34 -7.65 -0.78
CA VAL A 226 -0.98 -7.49 -0.25
C VAL A 226 -1.01 -7.74 1.25
N ILE A 227 -0.10 -8.57 1.73
CA ILE A 227 0.01 -8.93 3.15
C ILE A 227 0.96 -7.96 3.85
N ALA A 228 0.55 -7.48 5.05
CA ALA A 228 1.34 -6.60 5.91
C ALA A 228 1.97 -7.36 7.07
#